data_2c13d14b0a47bf9f061c3dec74ee81b5
#
_entry.id   2c13d14b0a47bf9f061c3dec74ee81b5
#
_cell.length_a   1.000
_cell.length_b   1.000
_cell.length_c   1.000
_cell.angle_alpha   90.00
_cell.angle_beta   90.00
_cell.angle_gamma   90.00
#
_symmetry.space_group_name_H-M   'P 1'
#
loop_
_entity.id
_entity.type
_entity.pdbx_description
1 polymer ?
#
loop_
_entity_poly.entity_id
_entity_poly.type
_entity_poly.pdbx_seq_one_letter_code
_entity_poly.pdbx_strand_id
1 'polypeptide(L)'
;MKIRVAGINFDHFHMGDLLRMAANHPRVEIVGVCDDEPVRMRDAIRNFSIPEARVFTDVDACLEKSRPDFVILCPATARHAEYVERVVPHRVHVLVEKPFAATVAEADRMIAAAKENKVMLAINWPLRWVANHCTAYRLLTEGRIGELQEVHYYGGNRGPLWHTADKIEITPTPAMKRKSWFYKSAQGGGSLLDYLGYGTTFSTWYHQGRKPIEITAVTDLPDGLEVDEHSITIARYACGLSKFETRWGTFTDPWTDQTQPKCGLVLKGTDGTISSFDYETALRMQTRKNPRGEDVPADKLNPPFQNPIQYFVDCLRQDRPPEGPLSPKISRIGQRMVDCAVLSAKRKKTVQLVD
;
A
#
# COMPACT_ATOMS: atom_id res chain seq x y z
N MET A 1 25.32 -1.97 -16.10
CA MET A 1 25.55 -2.06 -14.64
C MET A 1 24.22 -2.50 -14.00
N LYS A 2 24.25 -3.38 -13.00
CA LYS A 2 23.04 -3.74 -12.24
C LYS A 2 22.74 -2.65 -11.22
N ILE A 3 21.45 -2.39 -10.98
CA ILE A 3 20.96 -1.54 -9.90
C ILE A 3 21.05 -2.33 -8.59
N ARG A 4 21.60 -1.72 -7.57
CA ARG A 4 21.92 -2.31 -6.28
C ARG A 4 20.79 -2.03 -5.29
N VAL A 5 20.24 -3.06 -4.67
CA VAL A 5 19.14 -2.91 -3.69
C VAL A 5 19.53 -3.53 -2.35
N ALA A 6 19.14 -2.88 -1.26
CA ALA A 6 19.12 -3.48 0.07
C ALA A 6 17.73 -3.52 0.65
N GLY A 7 17.39 -4.62 1.35
CA GLY A 7 16.17 -4.75 2.15
C GLY A 7 16.45 -4.40 3.59
N ILE A 8 15.74 -3.41 4.15
CA ILE A 8 15.98 -2.91 5.52
C ILE A 8 14.68 -3.00 6.31
N ASN A 9 14.76 -3.66 7.44
CA ASN A 9 13.72 -4.02 8.39
C ASN A 9 12.68 -5.00 7.82
N PHE A 10 12.36 -6.01 8.60
CA PHE A 10 11.52 -7.15 8.23
C PHE A 10 10.27 -7.27 9.12
N ASP A 11 9.80 -6.16 9.72
CA ASP A 11 8.56 -6.15 10.50
C ASP A 11 7.35 -6.56 9.65
N HIS A 12 7.32 -6.10 8.38
CA HIS A 12 6.26 -6.46 7.45
C HIS A 12 6.71 -7.59 6.50
N PHE A 13 5.89 -8.65 6.39
CA PHE A 13 6.21 -9.84 5.57
C PHE A 13 6.34 -9.54 4.06
N HIS A 14 5.81 -8.43 3.55
CA HIS A 14 6.00 -8.03 2.15
C HIS A 14 7.49 -7.86 1.76
N MET A 15 8.40 -7.71 2.72
CA MET A 15 9.83 -7.71 2.41
C MET A 15 10.25 -8.96 1.62
N GLY A 16 9.72 -10.14 1.97
CA GLY A 16 9.99 -11.38 1.26
C GLY A 16 9.53 -11.33 -0.20
N ASP A 17 8.32 -10.81 -0.45
CA ASP A 17 7.76 -10.66 -1.80
C ASP A 17 8.57 -9.66 -2.64
N LEU A 18 8.94 -8.52 -2.05
CA LEU A 18 9.70 -7.48 -2.74
C LEU A 18 11.13 -7.92 -3.06
N LEU A 19 11.80 -8.63 -2.15
CA LEU A 19 13.12 -9.22 -2.41
C LEU A 19 13.06 -10.30 -3.49
N ARG A 20 11.98 -11.09 -3.56
CA ARG A 20 11.79 -12.05 -4.67
C ARG A 20 11.64 -11.35 -6.01
N MET A 21 10.85 -10.27 -6.07
CA MET A 21 10.73 -9.46 -7.29
C MET A 21 12.08 -8.87 -7.69
N ALA A 22 12.90 -8.43 -6.71
CA ALA A 22 14.26 -7.94 -6.92
C ALA A 22 15.20 -9.04 -7.43
N ALA A 23 15.21 -10.21 -6.80
CA ALA A 23 16.04 -11.35 -7.20
C ALA A 23 15.73 -11.84 -8.62
N ASN A 24 14.46 -11.80 -9.02
CA ASN A 24 14.01 -12.20 -10.35
C ASN A 24 14.19 -11.11 -11.42
N HIS A 25 14.59 -9.91 -11.04
CA HIS A 25 14.77 -8.81 -12.00
C HIS A 25 16.18 -8.84 -12.62
N PRO A 26 16.33 -8.95 -13.96
CA PRO A 26 17.64 -9.19 -14.60
C PRO A 26 18.67 -8.08 -14.37
N ARG A 27 18.21 -6.90 -14.04
CA ARG A 27 19.06 -5.70 -13.83
C ARG A 27 19.21 -5.30 -12.37
N VAL A 28 18.78 -6.11 -11.41
CA VAL A 28 18.86 -5.82 -9.98
C VAL A 28 19.84 -6.81 -9.33
N GLU A 29 20.50 -6.35 -8.29
CA GLU A 29 21.34 -7.16 -7.41
C GLU A 29 21.00 -6.82 -5.95
N ILE A 30 20.66 -7.83 -5.15
CA ILE A 30 20.49 -7.68 -3.70
C ILE A 30 21.88 -7.60 -3.09
N VAL A 31 22.26 -6.42 -2.60
CA VAL A 31 23.59 -6.15 -2.06
C VAL A 31 23.63 -6.13 -0.53
N GLY A 32 22.48 -6.10 0.13
CA GLY A 32 22.38 -6.14 1.58
C GLY A 32 20.98 -6.49 2.06
N VAL A 33 20.90 -7.11 3.23
CA VAL A 33 19.70 -7.23 4.06
C VAL A 33 20.07 -6.82 5.48
N CYS A 34 19.15 -6.08 6.14
CA CYS A 34 19.42 -5.53 7.45
C CYS A 34 18.16 -5.59 8.34
N ASP A 35 18.31 -6.15 9.53
CA ASP A 35 17.33 -6.09 10.62
C ASP A 35 18.06 -6.20 11.96
N ASP A 36 17.61 -5.46 12.96
CA ASP A 36 18.16 -5.52 14.32
C ASP A 36 17.88 -6.88 15.01
N GLU A 37 16.88 -7.63 14.53
CA GLU A 37 16.60 -9.01 14.91
C GLU A 37 16.96 -9.97 13.76
N PRO A 38 18.16 -10.59 13.75
CA PRO A 38 18.62 -11.46 12.66
C PRO A 38 17.68 -12.60 12.30
N VAL A 39 16.88 -13.06 13.26
CA VAL A 39 15.90 -14.14 13.03
C VAL A 39 14.86 -13.79 11.97
N ARG A 40 14.50 -12.51 11.82
CA ARG A 40 13.53 -12.02 10.84
C ARG A 40 14.04 -12.14 9.40
N MET A 41 15.35 -12.08 9.19
CA MET A 41 15.98 -12.20 7.88
C MET A 41 16.22 -13.64 7.42
N ARG A 42 16.08 -14.64 8.32
CA ARG A 42 16.46 -16.05 8.07
C ARG A 42 15.90 -16.62 6.77
N ASP A 43 14.62 -16.43 6.54
CA ASP A 43 13.95 -16.95 5.34
C ASP A 43 14.41 -16.24 4.07
N ALA A 44 14.62 -14.93 4.11
CA ALA A 44 15.16 -14.18 2.97
C ALA A 44 16.60 -14.62 2.65
N ILE A 45 17.45 -14.76 3.67
CA ILE A 45 18.84 -15.24 3.51
C ILE A 45 18.85 -16.60 2.81
N ARG A 46 18.03 -17.54 3.28
CA ARG A 46 17.92 -18.88 2.70
C ARG A 46 17.36 -18.86 1.28
N ASN A 47 16.21 -18.19 1.10
CA ASN A 47 15.45 -18.23 -0.17
C ASN A 47 16.15 -17.50 -1.32
N PHE A 48 16.96 -16.50 -1.02
CA PHE A 48 17.68 -15.71 -2.03
C PHE A 48 19.18 -15.97 -2.02
N SER A 49 19.65 -16.97 -1.25
CA SER A 49 21.07 -17.33 -1.12
C SER A 49 21.98 -16.14 -0.82
N ILE A 50 21.56 -15.29 0.13
CA ILE A 50 22.26 -14.06 0.48
C ILE A 50 23.53 -14.42 1.26
N PRO A 51 24.75 -14.03 0.78
CA PRO A 51 25.98 -14.31 1.49
C PRO A 51 26.04 -13.60 2.85
N GLU A 52 26.70 -14.20 3.83
CA GLU A 52 26.87 -13.64 5.18
C GLU A 52 27.45 -12.21 5.16
N ALA A 53 28.40 -11.93 4.25
CA ALA A 53 28.98 -10.61 4.06
C ALA A 53 27.97 -9.51 3.63
N ARG A 54 26.75 -9.89 3.26
CA ARG A 54 25.64 -8.99 2.89
C ARG A 54 24.51 -8.97 3.93
N VAL A 55 24.73 -9.55 5.10
CA VAL A 55 23.78 -9.58 6.22
C VAL A 55 24.24 -8.61 7.29
N PHE A 56 23.37 -7.68 7.67
CA PHE A 56 23.69 -6.60 8.60
C PHE A 56 22.65 -6.53 9.73
N THR A 57 23.07 -6.05 10.89
CA THR A 57 22.21 -5.76 12.04
C THR A 57 22.17 -4.27 12.35
N ASP A 58 22.97 -3.47 11.67
CA ASP A 58 22.98 -2.02 11.75
C ASP A 58 22.78 -1.38 10.38
N VAL A 59 21.87 -0.42 10.32
CA VAL A 59 21.42 0.23 9.06
C VAL A 59 22.55 1.02 8.41
N ASP A 60 23.33 1.79 9.21
CA ASP A 60 24.38 2.65 8.65
C ASP A 60 25.52 1.79 8.11
N ALA A 61 25.90 0.74 8.84
CA ALA A 61 26.88 -0.26 8.35
C ALA A 61 26.39 -0.96 7.07
N CYS A 62 25.09 -1.25 6.95
CA CYS A 62 24.52 -1.81 5.74
C CYS A 62 24.66 -0.83 4.57
N LEU A 63 24.27 0.43 4.74
CA LEU A 63 24.32 1.45 3.70
C LEU A 63 25.76 1.75 3.25
N GLU A 64 26.70 1.92 4.19
CA GLU A 64 28.10 2.22 3.92
C GLU A 64 28.82 1.10 3.17
N LYS A 65 28.63 -0.17 3.61
CA LYS A 65 29.32 -1.32 3.04
C LYS A 65 28.65 -1.83 1.76
N SER A 66 27.32 -1.88 1.72
CA SER A 66 26.59 -2.39 0.56
C SER A 66 26.38 -1.35 -0.54
N ARG A 67 26.40 -0.04 -0.23
CA ARG A 67 26.23 1.08 -1.17
C ARG A 67 25.09 0.83 -2.16
N PRO A 68 23.83 0.68 -1.70
CA PRO A 68 22.71 0.44 -2.57
C PRO A 68 22.32 1.70 -3.36
N ASP A 69 21.80 1.54 -4.57
CA ASP A 69 21.18 2.63 -5.32
C ASP A 69 19.80 2.96 -4.74
N PHE A 70 19.07 1.94 -4.27
CA PHE A 70 17.84 2.13 -3.53
C PHE A 70 17.66 1.09 -2.42
N VAL A 71 16.80 1.41 -1.46
CA VAL A 71 16.39 0.48 -0.42
C VAL A 71 14.90 0.18 -0.50
N ILE A 72 14.55 -1.02 -0.05
CA ILE A 72 13.19 -1.42 0.30
C ILE A 72 13.07 -1.30 1.82
N LEU A 73 12.10 -0.55 2.31
CA LEU A 73 11.84 -0.36 3.74
C LEU A 73 10.52 -1.01 4.12
N CYS A 74 10.53 -1.94 5.07
CA CYS A 74 9.33 -2.63 5.55
C CYS A 74 9.20 -2.63 7.09
N PRO A 75 9.50 -1.53 7.80
CA PRO A 75 9.26 -1.45 9.24
C PRO A 75 7.77 -1.37 9.58
N ALA A 76 7.44 -1.48 10.87
CA ALA A 76 6.12 -1.14 11.36
C ALA A 76 5.75 0.30 10.97
N THR A 77 4.49 0.56 10.68
CA THR A 77 4.01 1.81 10.07
C THR A 77 4.50 3.08 10.78
N ALA A 78 4.46 3.09 12.11
CA ALA A 78 4.91 4.25 12.90
C ALA A 78 6.43 4.50 12.82
N ARG A 79 7.21 3.59 12.25
CA ARG A 79 8.66 3.73 12.08
C ARG A 79 9.07 4.11 10.66
N HIS A 80 8.14 4.25 9.72
CA HIS A 80 8.46 4.59 8.34
C HIS A 80 9.28 5.87 8.24
N ALA A 81 8.85 6.94 8.92
CA ALA A 81 9.55 8.22 8.88
C ALA A 81 10.97 8.14 9.47
N GLU A 82 11.15 7.45 10.60
CA GLU A 82 12.46 7.20 11.22
C GLU A 82 13.44 6.57 10.24
N TYR A 83 13.01 5.49 9.55
CA TYR A 83 13.87 4.79 8.60
C TYR A 83 14.15 5.60 7.34
N VAL A 84 13.15 6.30 6.78
CA VAL A 84 13.35 7.16 5.61
C VAL A 84 14.36 8.27 5.95
N GLU A 85 14.18 8.98 7.08
CA GLU A 85 15.07 10.05 7.52
C GLU A 85 16.49 9.55 7.81
N ARG A 86 16.67 8.30 8.27
CA ARG A 86 17.97 7.68 8.46
C ARG A 86 18.67 7.32 7.14
N VAL A 87 17.91 6.89 6.13
CA VAL A 87 18.47 6.39 4.86
C VAL A 87 18.81 7.50 3.87
N VAL A 88 17.94 8.51 3.70
CA VAL A 88 18.06 9.49 2.62
C VAL A 88 19.34 10.37 2.68
N PRO A 89 19.97 10.65 3.86
CA PRO A 89 21.25 11.34 3.91
C PRO A 89 22.40 10.61 3.19
N HIS A 90 22.30 9.29 3.03
CA HIS A 90 23.23 8.49 2.23
C HIS A 90 23.00 8.61 0.73
N ARG A 91 22.04 9.47 0.28
CA ARG A 91 21.64 9.67 -1.12
C ARG A 91 21.14 8.40 -1.80
N VAL A 92 20.43 7.57 -1.04
CA VAL A 92 19.82 6.31 -1.48
C VAL A 92 18.33 6.54 -1.73
N HIS A 93 17.83 6.10 -2.88
CA HIS A 93 16.41 6.16 -3.20
C HIS A 93 15.59 5.18 -2.34
N VAL A 94 14.32 5.45 -2.13
CA VAL A 94 13.50 4.68 -1.18
C VAL A 94 12.21 4.17 -1.81
N LEU A 95 11.98 2.86 -1.67
CA LEU A 95 10.68 2.23 -1.83
C LEU A 95 10.20 1.79 -0.44
N VAL A 96 9.27 2.54 0.16
CA VAL A 96 8.72 2.24 1.48
C VAL A 96 7.43 1.44 1.35
N GLU A 97 7.21 0.49 2.26
CA GLU A 97 5.99 -0.32 2.32
C GLU A 97 4.76 0.54 2.69
N LYS A 98 3.57 0.07 2.28
CA LYS A 98 2.29 0.63 2.72
C LYS A 98 2.00 0.24 4.20
N PRO A 99 1.11 0.98 4.87
CA PRO A 99 0.56 2.30 4.50
C PRO A 99 1.64 3.36 4.46
N PHE A 100 1.37 4.54 3.86
CA PHE A 100 2.44 5.54 3.69
C PHE A 100 3.08 5.94 5.02
N ALA A 101 2.28 6.26 6.03
CA ALA A 101 2.74 6.62 7.36
C ALA A 101 1.63 6.37 8.41
N ALA A 102 1.93 6.45 9.70
CA ALA A 102 0.92 6.45 10.74
C ALA A 102 0.18 7.80 10.82
N THR A 103 0.82 8.90 10.39
CA THR A 103 0.23 10.24 10.34
C THR A 103 0.65 11.01 9.10
N VAL A 104 -0.15 12.01 8.68
CA VAL A 104 0.24 12.89 7.58
C VAL A 104 1.47 13.73 7.91
N ALA A 105 1.68 14.08 9.17
CA ALA A 105 2.88 14.80 9.60
C ALA A 105 4.16 13.98 9.36
N GLU A 106 4.12 12.66 9.61
CA GLU A 106 5.22 11.75 9.28
C GLU A 106 5.41 11.60 7.78
N ALA A 107 4.32 11.50 7.00
CA ALA A 107 4.38 11.51 5.55
C ALA A 107 5.06 12.78 5.01
N ASP A 108 4.72 13.95 5.57
CA ASP A 108 5.32 15.24 5.20
C ASP A 108 6.82 15.29 5.53
N ARG A 109 7.23 14.75 6.67
CA ARG A 109 8.66 14.63 7.05
C ARG A 109 9.41 13.77 6.03
N MET A 110 8.88 12.58 5.66
CA MET A 110 9.50 11.72 4.66
C MET A 110 9.63 12.41 3.29
N ILE A 111 8.58 13.12 2.86
CA ILE A 111 8.60 13.87 1.59
C ILE A 111 9.67 14.97 1.63
N ALA A 112 9.72 15.72 2.74
CA ALA A 112 10.69 16.80 2.92
C ALA A 112 12.12 16.26 2.92
N ALA A 113 12.40 15.20 3.70
CA ALA A 113 13.71 14.57 3.78
C ALA A 113 14.19 14.01 2.42
N ALA A 114 13.30 13.33 1.68
CA ALA A 114 13.64 12.84 0.35
C ALA A 114 13.94 13.98 -0.64
N LYS A 115 13.15 15.05 -0.61
CA LYS A 115 13.35 16.25 -1.46
C LYS A 115 14.67 16.96 -1.15
N GLU A 116 14.99 17.17 0.12
CA GLU A 116 16.23 17.81 0.58
C GLU A 116 17.46 17.03 0.11
N ASN A 117 17.42 15.70 0.20
CA ASN A 117 18.51 14.82 -0.20
C ASN A 117 18.49 14.49 -1.71
N LYS A 118 17.53 15.01 -2.49
CA LYS A 118 17.37 14.79 -3.93
C LYS A 118 17.27 13.33 -4.31
N VAL A 119 16.53 12.55 -3.52
CA VAL A 119 16.27 11.14 -3.77
C VAL A 119 14.79 10.90 -4.09
N MET A 120 14.52 9.83 -4.82
CA MET A 120 13.15 9.40 -5.09
C MET A 120 12.59 8.66 -3.88
N LEU A 121 11.34 8.96 -3.54
CA LEU A 121 10.52 8.25 -2.57
C LEU A 121 9.31 7.68 -3.29
N ALA A 122 9.08 6.37 -3.19
CA ALA A 122 7.90 5.70 -3.69
C ALA A 122 7.24 4.90 -2.57
N ILE A 123 5.91 4.82 -2.59
CA ILE A 123 5.14 4.03 -1.64
C ILE A 123 4.66 2.76 -2.33
N ASN A 124 4.94 1.60 -1.75
CA ASN A 124 4.52 0.33 -2.30
C ASN A 124 3.02 0.08 -2.04
N TRP A 125 2.21 0.26 -3.06
CA TRP A 125 0.79 -0.09 -3.05
C TRP A 125 0.55 -1.33 -3.91
N PRO A 126 0.50 -2.55 -3.34
CA PRO A 126 0.32 -3.80 -4.09
C PRO A 126 -0.84 -3.81 -5.08
N LEU A 127 -1.97 -3.20 -4.74
CA LEU A 127 -3.14 -3.14 -5.64
C LEU A 127 -2.87 -2.37 -6.95
N ARG A 128 -1.81 -1.55 -7.03
CA ARG A 128 -1.40 -0.88 -8.27
C ARG A 128 -1.02 -1.87 -9.38
N TRP A 129 -0.68 -3.09 -9.01
CA TRP A 129 -0.27 -4.15 -9.92
C TRP A 129 -1.39 -5.15 -10.22
N VAL A 130 -2.61 -4.85 -9.76
CA VAL A 130 -3.83 -5.58 -10.13
C VAL A 130 -4.34 -5.05 -11.47
N ALA A 131 -4.35 -5.90 -12.48
CA ALA A 131 -4.68 -5.54 -13.86
C ALA A 131 -6.06 -4.89 -13.98
N ASN A 132 -7.06 -5.40 -13.24
CA ASN A 132 -8.41 -4.84 -13.21
C ASN A 132 -8.41 -3.36 -12.79
N HIS A 133 -7.67 -3.00 -11.74
CA HIS A 133 -7.63 -1.62 -11.26
C HIS A 133 -6.97 -0.67 -12.25
N CYS A 134 -5.95 -1.14 -12.98
CA CYS A 134 -5.32 -0.38 -14.05
C CYS A 134 -6.26 -0.19 -15.23
N THR A 135 -6.97 -1.25 -15.61
CA THR A 135 -7.99 -1.21 -16.67
C THR A 135 -9.14 -0.28 -16.29
N ALA A 136 -9.61 -0.32 -15.03
CA ALA A 136 -10.63 0.59 -14.54
C ALA A 136 -10.18 2.06 -14.64
N TYR A 137 -8.91 2.36 -14.31
CA TYR A 137 -8.34 3.70 -14.47
C TYR A 137 -8.32 4.15 -15.94
N ARG A 138 -7.89 3.28 -16.86
CA ARG A 138 -7.90 3.58 -18.30
C ARG A 138 -9.31 3.86 -18.80
N LEU A 139 -10.28 2.98 -18.51
CA LEU A 139 -11.67 3.16 -18.95
C LEU A 139 -12.29 4.44 -18.37
N LEU A 140 -11.97 4.79 -17.13
CA LEU A 140 -12.39 6.04 -16.52
C LEU A 140 -11.80 7.25 -17.27
N THR A 141 -10.49 7.24 -17.55
CA THR A 141 -9.82 8.34 -18.26
C THR A 141 -10.24 8.45 -19.73
N GLU A 142 -10.69 7.36 -20.34
CA GLU A 142 -11.35 7.34 -21.66
C GLU A 142 -12.80 7.88 -21.62
N GLY A 143 -13.32 8.24 -20.44
CA GLY A 143 -14.67 8.78 -20.28
C GLY A 143 -15.79 7.74 -20.42
N ARG A 144 -15.50 6.42 -20.29
CA ARG A 144 -16.46 5.34 -20.52
C ARG A 144 -17.67 5.36 -19.58
N ILE A 145 -17.52 5.95 -18.40
CA ILE A 145 -18.58 6.11 -17.39
C ILE A 145 -18.92 7.58 -17.09
N GLY A 146 -18.43 8.52 -17.92
CA GLY A 146 -18.56 9.95 -17.69
C GLY A 146 -17.66 10.47 -16.55
N GLU A 147 -18.09 11.54 -15.88
CA GLU A 147 -17.34 12.11 -14.76
C GLU A 147 -17.50 11.25 -13.49
N LEU A 148 -16.38 10.95 -12.84
CA LEU A 148 -16.36 10.18 -11.60
C LEU A 148 -17.07 10.94 -10.46
N GLN A 149 -18.04 10.29 -9.82
CA GLN A 149 -18.80 10.81 -8.70
C GLN A 149 -18.46 10.11 -7.39
N GLU A 150 -18.31 8.78 -7.41
CA GLU A 150 -18.17 7.96 -6.20
C GLU A 150 -17.13 6.86 -6.41
N VAL A 151 -16.40 6.55 -5.36
CA VAL A 151 -15.52 5.36 -5.26
C VAL A 151 -15.95 4.58 -4.03
N HIS A 152 -16.29 3.30 -4.21
CA HIS A 152 -16.54 2.39 -3.11
C HIS A 152 -15.41 1.38 -3.05
N TYR A 153 -14.81 1.21 -1.89
CA TYR A 153 -13.75 0.25 -1.62
C TYR A 153 -14.17 -0.70 -0.51
N TYR A 154 -13.91 -1.96 -0.70
CA TYR A 154 -13.91 -2.97 0.35
C TYR A 154 -12.58 -3.72 0.33
N GLY A 155 -11.92 -3.78 1.49
CA GLY A 155 -10.71 -4.57 1.70
C GLY A 155 -10.85 -5.40 2.97
N GLY A 156 -10.87 -6.72 2.81
CA GLY A 156 -11.04 -7.63 3.94
C GLY A 156 -10.25 -8.94 3.77
N ASN A 157 -9.76 -9.46 4.88
CA ASN A 157 -9.13 -10.78 4.97
C ASN A 157 -9.24 -11.32 6.39
N ARG A 158 -8.73 -12.52 6.62
CA ARG A 158 -8.71 -13.13 7.97
C ARG A 158 -7.85 -12.39 8.99
N GLY A 159 -6.98 -11.49 8.52
CA GLY A 159 -6.09 -10.67 9.34
C GLY A 159 -4.61 -10.85 8.96
N PRO A 160 -3.73 -9.95 9.41
CA PRO A 160 -2.34 -9.86 8.95
C PRO A 160 -1.45 -11.02 9.41
N LEU A 161 -1.89 -11.83 10.38
CA LEU A 161 -1.10 -12.93 10.94
C LEU A 161 -1.50 -14.31 10.40
N TRP A 162 -2.48 -14.41 9.50
CA TRP A 162 -2.94 -15.69 8.95
C TRP A 162 -2.05 -16.23 7.83
N HIS A 163 -1.10 -15.43 7.35
CA HIS A 163 -0.15 -15.83 6.32
C HIS A 163 1.17 -15.07 6.44
N THR A 164 2.22 -15.65 5.89
CA THR A 164 3.51 -14.99 5.65
C THR A 164 3.61 -14.49 4.21
N ALA A 165 4.81 -14.10 3.79
CA ALA A 165 5.16 -13.95 2.39
C ALA A 165 4.77 -15.21 1.60
N ASP A 166 4.47 -15.06 0.29
CA ASP A 166 3.98 -16.13 -0.59
C ASP A 166 2.66 -16.77 -0.16
N LYS A 167 1.91 -16.10 0.73
CA LYS A 167 0.64 -16.61 1.23
C LYS A 167 0.75 -17.97 1.93
N ILE A 168 1.88 -18.24 2.58
CA ILE A 168 2.05 -19.44 3.40
C ILE A 168 1.14 -19.32 4.62
N GLU A 169 0.23 -20.29 4.77
CA GLU A 169 -0.77 -20.33 5.84
C GLU A 169 -0.15 -20.43 7.24
N ILE A 170 -0.70 -19.66 8.16
CA ILE A 170 -0.40 -19.69 9.60
C ILE A 170 -1.73 -19.62 10.35
N THR A 171 -1.84 -20.38 11.44
CA THR A 171 -2.94 -20.18 12.41
C THR A 171 -2.44 -19.34 13.58
N PRO A 172 -2.86 -18.06 13.68
CA PRO A 172 -2.36 -17.18 14.72
C PRO A 172 -2.93 -17.55 16.10
N THR A 173 -2.07 -17.49 17.12
CA THR A 173 -2.50 -17.62 18.50
C THR A 173 -2.79 -16.24 19.12
N PRO A 174 -3.58 -16.18 20.23
CA PRO A 174 -3.78 -14.94 20.98
C PRO A 174 -2.45 -14.30 21.45
N ALA A 175 -1.44 -15.11 21.75
CA ALA A 175 -0.11 -14.62 22.13
C ALA A 175 0.61 -13.96 20.94
N MET A 176 0.47 -14.48 19.73
CA MET A 176 1.01 -13.84 18.52
C MET A 176 0.34 -12.50 18.25
N LYS A 177 -1.00 -12.42 18.35
CA LYS A 177 -1.72 -11.13 18.22
C LYS A 177 -1.17 -10.10 19.22
N ARG A 178 -1.08 -10.45 20.51
CA ARG A 178 -0.57 -9.51 21.55
C ARG A 178 0.87 -9.02 21.32
N LYS A 179 1.72 -9.80 20.68
CA LYS A 179 3.11 -9.43 20.41
C LYS A 179 3.28 -8.66 19.09
N SER A 180 2.38 -8.83 18.14
CA SER A 180 2.50 -8.26 16.82
C SER A 180 2.25 -6.76 16.81
N TRP A 181 3.07 -6.02 16.07
CA TRP A 181 2.90 -4.59 15.85
C TRP A 181 1.57 -4.26 15.15
N PHE A 182 1.05 -5.15 14.32
CA PHE A 182 -0.26 -4.99 13.68
C PHE A 182 -1.41 -4.78 14.68
N TYR A 183 -1.24 -5.25 15.90
CA TYR A 183 -2.22 -5.12 16.99
C TYR A 183 -1.81 -4.10 18.06
N LYS A 184 -0.86 -3.19 17.74
CA LYS A 184 -0.38 -2.12 18.62
C LYS A 184 -0.70 -0.75 18.03
N SER A 185 -1.53 0.03 18.73
CA SER A 185 -1.92 1.38 18.28
C SER A 185 -0.72 2.31 18.14
N ALA A 186 0.24 2.24 19.08
CA ALA A 186 1.46 3.03 19.07
C ALA A 186 2.40 2.70 17.90
N GLN A 187 2.22 1.56 17.24
CA GLN A 187 3.02 1.15 16.08
C GLN A 187 2.30 1.31 14.75
N GLY A 188 1.11 1.92 14.77
CA GLY A 188 0.32 2.14 13.56
C GLY A 188 -0.46 0.90 13.12
N GLY A 189 -0.85 0.04 14.08
CA GLY A 189 -1.69 -1.14 13.83
C GLY A 189 -3.17 -0.80 13.69
N GLY A 190 -3.97 -1.83 13.36
CA GLY A 190 -5.41 -1.75 13.16
C GLY A 190 -5.83 -1.83 11.70
N SER A 191 -7.04 -2.35 11.46
CA SER A 191 -7.53 -2.55 10.10
C SER A 191 -7.72 -1.22 9.36
N LEU A 192 -8.13 -0.17 10.07
CA LEU A 192 -8.26 1.17 9.53
C LEU A 192 -6.92 1.67 8.99
N LEU A 193 -5.86 1.70 9.83
CA LEU A 193 -4.55 2.21 9.41
C LEU A 193 -3.90 1.33 8.34
N ASP A 194 -4.00 0.02 8.45
CA ASP A 194 -3.36 -0.91 7.52
C ASP A 194 -4.02 -0.93 6.13
N TYR A 195 -5.38 -0.84 6.07
CA TYR A 195 -6.12 -1.04 4.82
C TYR A 195 -6.79 0.19 4.22
N LEU A 196 -7.19 1.17 5.04
CA LEU A 196 -7.92 2.32 4.52
C LEU A 196 -7.11 3.10 3.46
N GLY A 197 -5.78 3.13 3.63
CA GLY A 197 -4.86 3.75 2.70
C GLY A 197 -4.98 3.23 1.26
N TYR A 198 -5.32 1.96 1.05
CA TYR A 198 -5.62 1.42 -0.29
C TYR A 198 -6.81 2.16 -0.92
N GLY A 199 -7.94 2.17 -0.23
CA GLY A 199 -9.15 2.81 -0.72
C GLY A 199 -8.97 4.31 -0.97
N THR A 200 -8.38 5.03 -0.01
CA THR A 200 -8.21 6.48 -0.08
C THR A 200 -7.18 6.90 -1.13
N THR A 201 -6.06 6.19 -1.26
CA THR A 201 -5.04 6.47 -2.27
C THR A 201 -5.55 6.18 -3.67
N PHE A 202 -6.24 5.04 -3.87
CA PHE A 202 -6.82 4.71 -5.18
C PHE A 202 -7.97 5.64 -5.53
N SER A 203 -8.84 6.00 -4.57
CA SER A 203 -9.86 7.02 -4.78
C SER A 203 -9.23 8.34 -5.24
N THR A 204 -8.15 8.77 -4.57
CA THR A 204 -7.42 9.98 -4.96
C THR A 204 -6.85 9.88 -6.38
N TRP A 205 -6.31 8.73 -6.75
CA TRP A 205 -5.81 8.48 -8.10
C TRP A 205 -6.92 8.52 -9.14
N TYR A 206 -8.05 7.84 -8.92
CA TYR A 206 -9.21 7.87 -9.82
C TYR A 206 -9.82 9.25 -9.92
N HIS A 207 -9.88 10.01 -8.83
CA HIS A 207 -10.30 11.42 -8.82
C HIS A 207 -9.22 12.39 -9.35
N GLN A 208 -8.09 11.88 -9.89
CA GLN A 208 -7.00 12.67 -10.46
C GLN A 208 -6.44 13.73 -9.48
N GLY A 209 -6.35 13.38 -8.20
CA GLY A 209 -5.82 14.25 -7.14
C GLY A 209 -6.85 15.21 -6.52
N ARG A 210 -8.14 15.13 -6.89
CA ARG A 210 -9.19 15.90 -6.19
C ARG A 210 -9.30 15.40 -4.74
N LYS A 211 -9.44 16.34 -3.83
CA LYS A 211 -9.56 16.07 -2.39
C LYS A 211 -11.04 16.03 -1.98
N PRO A 212 -11.42 15.19 -1.03
CA PRO A 212 -12.73 15.31 -0.39
C PRO A 212 -12.80 16.56 0.50
N ILE A 213 -14.02 16.95 0.86
CA ILE A 213 -14.28 18.11 1.73
C ILE A 213 -14.21 17.68 3.19
N GLU A 214 -14.78 16.52 3.53
CA GLU A 214 -14.89 16.02 4.89
C GLU A 214 -14.92 14.50 4.94
N ILE A 215 -14.57 13.96 6.09
CA ILE A 215 -14.49 12.53 6.39
C ILE A 215 -15.31 12.22 7.64
N THR A 216 -16.08 11.13 7.57
CA THR A 216 -16.75 10.52 8.72
C THR A 216 -16.35 9.05 8.80
N ALA A 217 -15.91 8.58 9.97
CA ALA A 217 -15.53 7.20 10.16
C ALA A 217 -16.04 6.64 11.48
N VAL A 218 -16.30 5.33 11.48
CA VAL A 218 -16.59 4.51 12.65
C VAL A 218 -15.69 3.28 12.62
N THR A 219 -15.30 2.83 13.82
CA THR A 219 -14.48 1.62 13.99
C THR A 219 -15.15 0.69 14.96
N ASP A 220 -14.98 -0.62 14.75
CA ASP A 220 -15.29 -1.66 15.72
C ASP A 220 -13.99 -2.12 16.38
N LEU A 221 -13.91 -1.90 17.69
CA LEU A 221 -12.77 -2.26 18.53
C LEU A 221 -13.15 -3.47 19.38
N PRO A 222 -12.68 -4.67 19.06
CA PRO A 222 -12.99 -5.86 19.84
C PRO A 222 -12.43 -5.79 21.25
N ASP A 223 -13.13 -6.40 22.21
CA ASP A 223 -12.70 -6.47 23.60
C ASP A 223 -11.29 -7.05 23.74
N GLY A 224 -10.46 -6.36 24.52
CA GLY A 224 -9.07 -6.78 24.79
C GLY A 224 -8.06 -6.49 23.70
N LEU A 225 -8.44 -5.79 22.62
CA LEU A 225 -7.54 -5.26 21.60
C LEU A 225 -7.31 -3.74 21.77
N GLU A 226 -6.15 -3.27 21.32
CA GLU A 226 -5.81 -1.84 21.29
C GLU A 226 -6.23 -1.17 19.97
N VAL A 227 -6.59 -1.97 18.96
CA VAL A 227 -6.84 -1.54 17.59
C VAL A 227 -8.11 -2.15 17.03
N ASP A 228 -8.69 -1.51 16.04
CA ASP A 228 -9.88 -1.97 15.35
C ASP A 228 -9.58 -3.18 14.43
N GLU A 229 -10.58 -4.02 14.24
CA GLU A 229 -10.60 -5.06 13.20
C GLU A 229 -11.62 -4.75 12.10
N HIS A 230 -12.42 -3.68 12.24
CA HIS A 230 -13.38 -3.24 11.23
C HIS A 230 -13.55 -1.73 11.25
N SER A 231 -13.55 -1.12 10.08
CA SER A 231 -13.89 0.30 9.95
C SER A 231 -14.77 0.59 8.73
N ILE A 232 -15.61 1.60 8.83
CA ILE A 232 -16.36 2.17 7.72
C ILE A 232 -16.08 3.67 7.69
N THR A 233 -15.63 4.15 6.53
CA THR A 233 -15.28 5.57 6.31
C THR A 233 -16.08 6.10 5.13
N ILE A 234 -16.66 7.28 5.28
CA ILE A 234 -17.35 8.04 4.24
C ILE A 234 -16.57 9.31 3.97
N ALA A 235 -16.27 9.57 2.70
CA ALA A 235 -15.66 10.82 2.22
C ALA A 235 -16.65 11.59 1.37
N ARG A 236 -16.91 12.85 1.71
CA ARG A 236 -17.73 13.77 0.92
C ARG A 236 -16.85 14.53 -0.06
N TYR A 237 -17.08 14.34 -1.34
CA TYR A 237 -16.53 15.15 -2.43
C TYR A 237 -17.59 16.16 -2.90
N ALA A 238 -17.18 17.18 -3.64
CA ALA A 238 -18.11 18.09 -4.30
C ALA A 238 -19.03 17.39 -5.32
N CYS A 239 -18.59 16.25 -5.86
CA CYS A 239 -19.32 15.48 -6.87
C CYS A 239 -20.15 14.32 -6.29
N GLY A 240 -19.98 13.93 -5.00
CA GLY A 240 -20.70 12.80 -4.42
C GLY A 240 -20.06 12.25 -3.14
N LEU A 241 -20.52 11.07 -2.72
CA LEU A 241 -20.06 10.39 -1.52
C LEU A 241 -19.30 9.11 -1.90
N SER A 242 -18.07 8.98 -1.42
CA SER A 242 -17.29 7.75 -1.51
C SER A 242 -17.32 6.99 -0.19
N LYS A 243 -17.28 5.65 -0.26
CA LYS A 243 -17.30 4.75 0.90
C LYS A 243 -16.09 3.83 0.88
N PHE A 244 -15.45 3.68 2.03
CA PHE A 244 -14.32 2.77 2.23
C PHE A 244 -14.58 1.90 3.45
N GLU A 245 -14.44 0.60 3.30
CA GLU A 245 -14.64 -0.36 4.37
C GLU A 245 -13.43 -1.26 4.47
N THR A 246 -12.93 -1.46 5.69
CA THR A 246 -11.79 -2.33 5.99
C THR A 246 -12.19 -3.38 7.01
N ARG A 247 -11.75 -4.63 6.81
CA ARG A 247 -12.14 -5.74 7.68
C ARG A 247 -11.01 -6.74 7.88
N TRP A 248 -10.61 -6.97 9.13
CA TRP A 248 -9.93 -8.19 9.56
C TRP A 248 -10.95 -9.15 10.19
N GLY A 249 -10.66 -10.46 10.14
CA GLY A 249 -11.54 -11.46 10.73
C GLY A 249 -12.65 -11.95 9.80
N THR A 250 -12.49 -11.87 8.48
CA THR A 250 -13.31 -12.63 7.54
C THR A 250 -12.99 -14.13 7.66
N PHE A 251 -13.85 -15.01 7.16
CA PHE A 251 -13.61 -16.46 7.25
C PHE A 251 -12.74 -17.00 6.10
N THR A 252 -12.46 -16.20 5.08
CA THR A 252 -11.59 -16.53 3.94
C THR A 252 -10.75 -15.33 3.53
N ASP A 253 -9.77 -15.55 2.67
CA ASP A 253 -8.92 -14.51 2.09
C ASP A 253 -9.23 -14.33 0.59
N PRO A 254 -9.17 -13.11 0.04
CA PRO A 254 -9.58 -12.84 -1.33
C PRO A 254 -8.72 -13.53 -2.40
N TRP A 255 -7.52 -13.99 -2.06
CA TRP A 255 -6.65 -14.78 -2.95
C TRP A 255 -6.94 -16.28 -2.93
N THR A 256 -7.75 -16.75 -1.99
CA THR A 256 -8.25 -18.14 -1.94
C THR A 256 -9.67 -18.19 -2.48
N ASP A 257 -10.58 -17.51 -1.81
CA ASP A 257 -11.98 -17.34 -2.23
C ASP A 257 -12.43 -15.93 -1.89
N GLN A 258 -12.96 -15.20 -2.85
CA GLN A 258 -13.43 -13.84 -2.63
C GLN A 258 -14.45 -13.77 -1.49
N THR A 259 -14.21 -12.85 -0.58
CA THR A 259 -15.15 -12.52 0.49
C THR A 259 -16.45 -11.91 -0.05
N GLN A 260 -17.45 -11.78 0.78
CA GLN A 260 -18.63 -10.98 0.49
C GLN A 260 -18.79 -9.90 1.58
N PRO A 261 -18.78 -8.59 1.22
CA PRO A 261 -18.57 -8.03 -0.13
C PRO A 261 -17.24 -8.44 -0.76
N LYS A 262 -17.15 -8.42 -2.11
CA LYS A 262 -15.89 -8.70 -2.81
C LYS A 262 -14.85 -7.62 -2.54
N CYS A 263 -13.61 -8.01 -2.27
CA CYS A 263 -12.48 -7.08 -2.18
C CYS A 263 -12.21 -6.39 -3.51
N GLY A 264 -12.00 -5.09 -3.46
CA GLY A 264 -11.74 -4.26 -4.63
C GLY A 264 -12.51 -2.95 -4.62
N LEU A 265 -12.78 -2.42 -5.82
CA LEU A 265 -13.31 -1.08 -6.01
C LEU A 265 -14.54 -1.08 -6.96
N VAL A 266 -15.51 -0.22 -6.64
CA VAL A 266 -16.61 0.14 -7.56
C VAL A 266 -16.51 1.63 -7.83
N LEU A 267 -16.42 2.00 -9.11
CA LEU A 267 -16.41 3.38 -9.58
C LEU A 267 -17.79 3.72 -10.12
N LYS A 268 -18.38 4.81 -9.68
CA LYS A 268 -19.63 5.33 -10.23
C LYS A 268 -19.42 6.71 -10.84
N GLY A 269 -19.70 6.80 -12.11
CA GLY A 269 -19.69 8.06 -12.85
C GLY A 269 -21.08 8.52 -13.22
N THR A 270 -21.17 9.64 -13.96
CA THR A 270 -22.44 10.23 -14.43
C THR A 270 -23.18 9.33 -15.43
N ASP A 271 -22.46 8.50 -16.19
CA ASP A 271 -23.02 7.70 -17.29
C ASP A 271 -22.87 6.19 -17.12
N GLY A 272 -22.28 5.75 -16.03
CA GLY A 272 -22.11 4.32 -15.78
C GLY A 272 -21.31 3.97 -14.52
N THR A 273 -21.05 2.68 -14.36
CA THR A 273 -20.32 2.10 -13.24
C THR A 273 -19.30 1.09 -13.73
N ILE A 274 -18.19 0.95 -13.01
CA ILE A 274 -17.19 -0.09 -13.19
C ILE A 274 -16.98 -0.79 -11.85
N SER A 275 -17.14 -2.13 -11.82
CA SER A 275 -16.76 -2.96 -10.66
C SER A 275 -15.44 -3.67 -10.97
N SER A 276 -14.42 -3.33 -10.22
CA SER A 276 -13.06 -3.83 -10.36
C SER A 276 -12.66 -4.56 -9.09
N PHE A 277 -12.66 -5.88 -9.11
CA PHE A 277 -12.38 -6.71 -7.94
C PHE A 277 -10.98 -7.33 -8.03
N ASP A 278 -10.36 -7.51 -6.85
CA ASP A 278 -9.06 -8.15 -6.70
C ASP A 278 -9.12 -9.60 -7.19
N TYR A 279 -8.04 -10.09 -7.78
CA TYR A 279 -7.88 -11.49 -8.24
C TYR A 279 -8.87 -11.96 -9.33
N GLU A 280 -9.71 -11.06 -9.88
CA GLU A 280 -10.55 -11.38 -11.05
C GLU A 280 -9.83 -11.03 -12.36
N THR A 281 -10.20 -11.72 -13.44
CA THR A 281 -9.59 -11.55 -14.77
C THR A 281 -10.35 -10.58 -15.67
N ALA A 282 -11.51 -10.12 -15.22
CA ALA A 282 -12.36 -9.15 -15.91
C ALA A 282 -13.01 -8.22 -14.90
N LEU A 283 -13.37 -7.04 -15.34
CA LEU A 283 -14.19 -6.10 -14.60
C LEU A 283 -15.58 -5.99 -15.23
N ARG A 284 -16.58 -5.64 -14.42
CA ARG A 284 -17.97 -5.43 -14.89
C ARG A 284 -18.18 -3.95 -15.16
N MET A 285 -18.61 -3.59 -16.36
CA MET A 285 -18.99 -2.21 -16.72
C MET A 285 -20.46 -2.14 -17.14
N GLN A 286 -21.20 -1.18 -16.59
CA GLN A 286 -22.55 -0.83 -16.97
C GLN A 286 -22.59 0.63 -17.36
N THR A 287 -23.33 0.97 -18.42
CA THR A 287 -23.49 2.35 -18.88
C THR A 287 -24.96 2.64 -19.23
N ARG A 288 -25.32 3.92 -19.39
CA ARG A 288 -26.66 4.29 -19.88
C ARG A 288 -27.00 3.64 -21.22
N LYS A 289 -25.98 3.46 -22.08
CA LYS A 289 -26.16 2.81 -23.40
C LYS A 289 -26.24 1.28 -23.29
N ASN A 290 -25.64 0.70 -22.27
CA ASN A 290 -25.68 -0.74 -21.99
C ASN A 290 -26.02 -1.00 -20.51
N PRO A 291 -27.29 -0.88 -20.09
CA PRO A 291 -27.70 -1.05 -18.70
C PRO A 291 -27.61 -2.50 -18.21
N ARG A 292 -27.55 -3.49 -19.13
CA ARG A 292 -27.29 -4.89 -18.77
C ARG A 292 -25.82 -5.10 -18.40
N GLY A 293 -24.94 -4.21 -18.87
CA GLY A 293 -23.50 -4.27 -18.66
C GLY A 293 -22.81 -5.32 -19.50
N GLU A 294 -21.50 -5.26 -19.44
CA GLU A 294 -20.57 -6.18 -20.13
C GLU A 294 -19.38 -6.49 -19.22
N ASP A 295 -18.79 -7.66 -19.41
CA ASP A 295 -17.53 -8.00 -18.78
C ASP A 295 -16.39 -7.54 -19.71
N VAL A 296 -15.54 -6.69 -19.19
CA VAL A 296 -14.37 -6.16 -19.90
C VAL A 296 -13.14 -6.91 -19.38
N PRO A 297 -12.43 -7.65 -20.23
CA PRO A 297 -11.20 -8.32 -19.81
C PRO A 297 -10.18 -7.33 -19.27
N ALA A 298 -9.47 -7.72 -18.22
CA ALA A 298 -8.37 -6.94 -17.68
C ALA A 298 -7.24 -6.81 -18.71
N ASP A 299 -6.66 -5.61 -18.83
CA ASP A 299 -5.52 -5.36 -19.70
C ASP A 299 -4.31 -6.17 -19.22
N LYS A 300 -3.54 -6.70 -20.16
CA LYS A 300 -2.26 -7.31 -19.82
C LYS A 300 -1.27 -6.23 -19.37
N LEU A 301 -0.81 -6.33 -18.14
CA LEU A 301 0.26 -5.46 -17.67
C LEU A 301 1.60 -5.88 -18.27
N ASN A 302 2.21 -4.99 -19.03
CA ASN A 302 3.54 -5.19 -19.63
C ASN A 302 4.62 -4.51 -18.76
N PRO A 303 5.89 -4.97 -18.83
CA PRO A 303 6.98 -4.24 -18.21
C PRO A 303 7.01 -2.76 -18.67
N PRO A 304 7.28 -1.80 -17.78
CA PRO A 304 7.69 -1.98 -16.38
C PRO A 304 6.53 -2.05 -15.37
N PHE A 305 5.27 -2.21 -15.81
CA PHE A 305 4.07 -2.05 -14.98
C PHE A 305 3.55 -3.37 -14.35
N GLN A 306 4.40 -4.39 -14.20
CA GLN A 306 3.99 -5.69 -13.65
C GLN A 306 4.18 -5.81 -12.14
N ASN A 307 5.11 -5.05 -11.55
CA ASN A 307 5.37 -5.06 -10.12
C ASN A 307 6.16 -3.79 -9.69
N PRO A 308 6.24 -3.49 -8.37
CA PRO A 308 6.87 -2.28 -7.87
C PRO A 308 8.37 -2.19 -8.19
N ILE A 309 9.08 -3.31 -8.20
CA ILE A 309 10.52 -3.33 -8.47
C ILE A 309 10.82 -2.98 -9.93
N GLN A 310 10.09 -3.59 -10.88
CA GLN A 310 10.24 -3.23 -12.30
C GLN A 310 9.96 -1.74 -12.53
N TYR A 311 8.88 -1.24 -11.94
CA TYR A 311 8.47 0.14 -12.10
C TYR A 311 9.47 1.13 -11.48
N PHE A 312 9.92 0.87 -10.24
CA PHE A 312 10.84 1.77 -9.56
C PHE A 312 12.24 1.77 -10.22
N VAL A 313 12.72 0.60 -10.65
CA VAL A 313 13.94 0.47 -11.46
C VAL A 313 13.85 1.27 -12.76
N ASP A 314 12.68 1.26 -13.41
CA ASP A 314 12.46 2.06 -14.62
C ASP A 314 12.45 3.56 -14.31
N CYS A 315 11.81 3.99 -13.21
CA CYS A 315 11.87 5.38 -12.73
C CYS A 315 13.33 5.84 -12.50
N LEU A 316 14.12 5.03 -11.81
CA LEU A 316 15.54 5.32 -11.55
C LEU A 316 16.37 5.45 -12.84
N ARG A 317 16.12 4.57 -13.80
CA ARG A 317 16.88 4.58 -15.08
C ARG A 317 16.52 5.73 -15.99
N GLN A 318 15.29 6.21 -15.93
CA GLN A 318 14.80 7.31 -16.74
C GLN A 318 14.86 8.67 -16.03
N ASP A 319 15.34 8.67 -14.78
CA ASP A 319 15.33 9.84 -13.89
C ASP A 319 13.95 10.52 -13.83
N ARG A 320 12.89 9.72 -13.77
CA ARG A 320 11.52 10.22 -13.68
C ARG A 320 10.87 9.87 -12.34
N PRO A 321 10.12 10.80 -11.73
CA PRO A 321 9.47 10.54 -10.45
C PRO A 321 8.41 9.43 -10.57
N PRO A 322 8.12 8.70 -9.46
CA PRO A 322 6.99 7.79 -9.39
C PRO A 322 5.66 8.52 -9.60
N GLU A 323 4.74 7.88 -10.33
CA GLU A 323 3.41 8.40 -10.66
C GLU A 323 2.29 7.55 -10.09
N GLY A 324 1.06 8.06 -10.16
CA GLY A 324 -0.13 7.38 -9.67
C GLY A 324 -0.07 7.12 -8.17
N PRO A 325 -0.59 5.96 -7.71
CA PRO A 325 -0.61 5.62 -6.28
C PRO A 325 0.76 5.59 -5.60
N LEU A 326 1.83 5.25 -6.34
CA LEU A 326 3.19 5.19 -5.77
C LEU A 326 3.79 6.58 -5.51
N SER A 327 3.24 7.64 -6.12
CA SER A 327 3.78 8.98 -5.93
C SER A 327 3.47 9.51 -4.53
N PRO A 328 4.43 10.17 -3.87
CA PRO A 328 4.17 10.85 -2.61
C PRO A 328 3.02 11.85 -2.70
N LYS A 329 2.83 12.50 -3.86
CA LYS A 329 1.74 13.47 -4.10
C LYS A 329 0.35 12.85 -3.92
N ILE A 330 0.09 11.71 -4.54
CA ILE A 330 -1.21 11.01 -4.45
C ILE A 330 -1.36 10.34 -3.09
N SER A 331 -0.32 9.62 -2.64
CA SER A 331 -0.33 8.94 -1.35
C SER A 331 -0.52 9.89 -0.16
N ARG A 332 0.04 11.11 -0.21
CA ARG A 332 -0.15 12.12 0.85
C ARG A 332 -1.62 12.53 1.01
N ILE A 333 -2.34 12.72 -0.10
CA ILE A 333 -3.77 13.02 -0.04
C ILE A 333 -4.53 11.84 0.58
N GLY A 334 -4.23 10.61 0.14
CA GLY A 334 -4.78 9.38 0.73
C GLY A 334 -4.49 9.27 2.23
N GLN A 335 -3.24 9.56 2.65
CA GLN A 335 -2.86 9.57 4.07
C GLN A 335 -3.60 10.64 4.87
N ARG A 336 -3.81 11.83 4.30
CA ARG A 336 -4.61 12.87 4.95
C ARG A 336 -6.05 12.42 5.21
N MET A 337 -6.64 11.68 4.28
CA MET A 337 -7.96 11.08 4.47
C MET A 337 -7.95 10.04 5.61
N VAL A 338 -6.90 9.23 5.71
CA VAL A 338 -6.72 8.26 6.81
C VAL A 338 -6.63 8.98 8.15
N ASP A 339 -5.82 10.04 8.26
CA ASP A 339 -5.72 10.85 9.49
C ASP A 339 -7.08 11.43 9.92
N CYS A 340 -7.83 11.97 8.95
CA CYS A 340 -9.17 12.49 9.22
C CYS A 340 -10.12 11.37 9.67
N ALA A 341 -10.00 10.16 9.11
CA ALA A 341 -10.81 9.00 9.52
C ALA A 341 -10.49 8.56 10.95
N VAL A 342 -9.20 8.44 11.30
CA VAL A 342 -8.76 8.15 12.67
C VAL A 342 -9.31 9.19 13.65
N LEU A 343 -9.18 10.46 13.30
CA LEU A 343 -9.66 11.56 14.13
C LEU A 343 -11.19 11.56 14.26
N SER A 344 -11.91 11.27 13.16
CA SER A 344 -13.37 11.18 13.12
C SER A 344 -13.87 10.03 14.02
N ALA A 345 -13.30 8.84 13.88
CA ALA A 345 -13.66 7.68 14.70
C ALA A 345 -13.41 7.97 16.20
N LYS A 346 -12.26 8.55 16.54
CA LYS A 346 -11.92 8.92 17.92
C LYS A 346 -12.86 9.98 18.51
N ARG A 347 -13.21 11.01 17.73
CA ARG A 347 -14.07 12.13 18.16
C ARG A 347 -15.56 11.85 18.02
N LYS A 348 -15.93 10.78 17.30
CA LYS A 348 -17.33 10.47 16.92
C LYS A 348 -18.02 11.66 16.21
N LYS A 349 -17.28 12.32 15.31
CA LYS A 349 -17.71 13.51 14.56
C LYS A 349 -17.09 13.54 13.18
N THR A 350 -17.79 14.15 12.23
CA THR A 350 -17.22 14.50 10.92
C THR A 350 -16.04 15.45 11.07
N VAL A 351 -15.00 15.22 10.30
CA VAL A 351 -13.77 16.02 10.27
C VAL A 351 -13.60 16.64 8.88
N GLN A 352 -13.38 17.96 8.84
CA GLN A 352 -13.05 18.67 7.60
C GLN A 352 -11.64 18.31 7.16
N LEU A 353 -11.47 18.09 5.86
CA LEU A 353 -10.14 17.87 5.27
C LEU A 353 -9.50 19.24 5.00
N VAL A 354 -8.80 19.76 6.01
CA VAL A 354 -8.02 21.01 5.88
C VAL A 354 -6.60 20.65 5.44
N ASP A 355 -5.97 21.49 4.63
CA ASP A 355 -4.57 21.31 4.17
C ASP A 355 -3.56 21.52 5.29
#